data_5dcab3f009d5386c3ceb192924eaed7f
#
_entry.id   5dcab3f009d5386c3ceb192924eaed7f
#
_cell.length_a   1.000
_cell.length_b   1.000
_cell.length_c   1.000
_cell.angle_alpha   90.00
_cell.angle_beta   90.00
_cell.angle_gamma   90.00
#
_symmetry.space_group_name_H-M   'P 1'
#
loop_
_entity.id
_entity.type
_entity.pdbx_description
1 polymer ?
#
loop_
_entity_poly.entity_id
_entity_poly.type
_entity_poly.pdbx_seq_one_letter_code
_entity_poly.pdbx_strand_id
1 'polypeptide(L)'
;MISDEDYKKLLKQFHKLSDRHILVLETDMSSSDVQKVVVLSDKIRKAGNELVGLMRKHYDQLKRTKRYRKLLYLYGNTENKSIRKNLAIQLNDMQKQYNVTWDYCRTSMIPIGKKYGIDAIFALTKAEDIWRGIEKCLYDNGKTLHFSKYEDLPCIRAKQINRGIPMSVKDDKLQFKLGKTSFGIQVNDKFQTDEVNAVLDYLVKPETVDNKAINTLIEETYCIDTYRPCY
;
A
#
# COMPACT_ATOMS: atom_id res chain seq x y z
N MET A 1 15.03 -27.50 11.50
CA MET A 1 13.80 -26.79 11.10
C MET A 1 13.34 -25.96 12.28
N ILE A 2 13.18 -24.66 12.12
CA ILE A 2 12.64 -23.76 13.15
C ILE A 2 11.13 -24.00 13.20
N SER A 3 10.54 -24.11 14.39
CA SER A 3 9.08 -24.26 14.51
C SER A 3 8.34 -23.00 14.07
N ASP A 4 7.07 -23.15 13.61
CA ASP A 4 6.24 -21.99 13.19
C ASP A 4 6.05 -20.95 14.33
N GLU A 5 6.08 -21.40 15.59
CA GLU A 5 5.99 -20.51 16.75
C GLU A 5 7.29 -19.74 17.01
N ASP A 6 8.43 -20.38 16.84
CA ASP A 6 9.75 -19.73 16.99
C ASP A 6 9.98 -18.75 15.84
N TYR A 7 9.53 -19.10 14.63
CA TYR A 7 9.55 -18.19 13.48
C TYR A 7 8.70 -16.94 13.71
N LYS A 8 7.47 -17.10 14.25
CA LYS A 8 6.62 -15.95 14.62
C LYS A 8 7.21 -15.09 15.73
N LYS A 9 7.92 -15.69 16.70
CA LYS A 9 8.65 -14.96 17.74
C LYS A 9 9.85 -14.19 17.17
N LEU A 10 10.62 -14.82 16.28
CA LEU A 10 11.73 -14.19 15.56
C LEU A 10 11.26 -13.01 14.69
N LEU A 11 10.17 -13.17 13.94
CA LEU A 11 9.56 -12.08 13.17
C LEU A 11 9.14 -10.91 14.07
N LYS A 12 8.49 -11.19 15.21
CA LYS A 12 8.11 -10.14 16.17
C LYS A 12 9.32 -9.43 16.78
N GLN A 13 10.40 -10.14 17.07
CA GLN A 13 11.65 -9.57 17.55
C GLN A 13 12.34 -8.75 16.46
N PHE A 14 12.36 -9.25 15.23
CA PHE A 14 12.92 -8.57 14.06
C PHE A 14 12.16 -7.27 13.75
N HIS A 15 10.83 -7.28 13.77
CA HIS A 15 10.03 -6.06 13.62
C HIS A 15 10.19 -5.05 14.76
N LYS A 16 10.64 -5.49 15.94
CA LYS A 16 10.95 -4.62 17.08
C LYS A 16 12.36 -4.02 17.01
N LEU A 17 13.29 -4.73 16.38
CA LEU A 17 14.73 -4.39 16.36
C LEU A 17 15.18 -3.80 15.02
N SER A 18 14.37 -3.92 13.94
CA SER A 18 14.77 -3.38 12.65
C SER A 18 14.49 -1.89 12.61
N ASP A 19 15.51 -1.09 12.69
CA ASP A 19 15.49 0.24 12.12
C ASP A 19 15.14 0.09 10.64
N ARG A 20 13.99 0.64 10.24
CA ARG A 20 13.57 0.61 8.85
C ARG A 20 14.47 1.56 8.08
N HIS A 21 15.35 1.01 7.27
CA HIS A 21 16.15 1.80 6.36
C HIS A 21 15.30 2.15 5.14
N ILE A 22 15.14 3.44 4.86
CA ILE A 22 14.53 3.92 3.63
C ILE A 22 15.66 4.31 2.70
N LEU A 23 15.81 3.57 1.62
CA LEU A 23 16.79 3.86 0.59
C LEU A 23 16.11 4.65 -0.54
N VAL A 24 16.57 5.85 -0.79
CA VAL A 24 16.12 6.68 -1.92
C VAL A 24 17.20 6.59 -2.99
N LEU A 25 16.88 5.97 -4.10
CA LEU A 25 17.80 5.76 -5.22
C LEU A 25 17.31 6.49 -6.46
N GLU A 26 18.22 7.12 -7.16
CA GLU A 26 17.95 7.70 -8.47
C GLU A 26 17.85 6.60 -9.53
N THR A 27 17.01 6.79 -10.53
CA THR A 27 16.84 5.85 -11.63
C THR A 27 17.48 6.39 -12.90
N ASP A 28 17.94 5.47 -13.75
CA ASP A 28 18.50 5.78 -15.07
C ASP A 28 17.45 5.88 -16.19
N MET A 29 16.19 6.14 -15.82
CA MET A 29 15.10 6.24 -16.77
C MET A 29 15.31 7.36 -17.78
N SER A 30 15.04 7.08 -19.06
CA SER A 30 14.95 8.11 -20.09
C SER A 30 13.75 9.04 -19.84
N SER A 31 13.82 10.26 -20.38
CA SER A 31 12.69 11.21 -20.28
C SER A 31 11.38 10.62 -20.84
N SER A 32 11.44 9.79 -21.87
CA SER A 32 10.26 9.12 -22.41
C SER A 32 9.69 8.06 -21.46
N ASP A 33 10.54 7.39 -20.69
CA ASP A 33 10.11 6.40 -19.71
C ASP A 33 9.53 7.07 -18.47
N VAL A 34 10.12 8.17 -18.02
CA VAL A 34 9.54 9.01 -16.95
C VAL A 34 8.13 9.47 -17.35
N GLN A 35 7.92 9.89 -18.60
CA GLN A 35 6.59 10.28 -19.08
C GLN A 35 5.58 9.11 -19.01
N LYS A 36 5.99 7.88 -19.31
CA LYS A 36 5.13 6.68 -19.15
C LYS A 36 4.75 6.44 -17.69
N VAL A 37 5.71 6.64 -16.77
CA VAL A 37 5.47 6.55 -15.32
C VAL A 37 4.44 7.60 -14.87
N VAL A 38 4.60 8.85 -15.31
CA VAL A 38 3.66 9.95 -15.03
C VAL A 38 2.25 9.62 -15.53
N VAL A 39 2.13 9.10 -16.75
CA VAL A 39 0.83 8.68 -17.32
C VAL A 39 0.20 7.55 -16.50
N LEU A 40 0.99 6.57 -16.07
CA LEU A 40 0.48 5.48 -15.22
C LEU A 40 0.04 6.00 -13.85
N SER A 41 0.83 6.88 -13.23
CA SER A 41 0.49 7.52 -11.96
C SER A 41 -0.83 8.31 -12.05
N ASP A 42 -1.04 9.06 -13.14
CA ASP A 42 -2.29 9.79 -13.36
C ASP A 42 -3.50 8.84 -13.56
N LYS A 43 -3.31 7.71 -14.24
CA LYS A 43 -4.35 6.68 -14.34
C LYS A 43 -4.71 6.12 -12.95
N ILE A 44 -3.70 5.82 -12.12
CA ILE A 44 -3.90 5.35 -10.74
C ILE A 44 -4.63 6.41 -9.91
N ARG A 45 -4.26 7.68 -10.06
CA ARG A 45 -4.94 8.81 -9.40
C ARG A 45 -6.43 8.89 -9.79
N LYS A 46 -6.73 8.85 -11.09
CA LYS A 46 -8.12 8.90 -11.61
C LYS A 46 -8.95 7.73 -11.10
N ALA A 47 -8.41 6.52 -11.16
CA ALA A 47 -9.07 5.32 -10.64
C ALA A 47 -9.29 5.42 -9.11
N GLY A 48 -8.28 5.89 -8.38
CA GLY A 48 -8.39 6.15 -6.94
C GLY A 48 -9.47 7.17 -6.60
N ASN A 49 -9.55 8.26 -7.35
CA ASN A 49 -10.58 9.28 -7.15
C ASN A 49 -12.00 8.75 -7.40
N GLU A 50 -12.18 7.90 -8.41
CA GLU A 50 -13.47 7.24 -8.65
C GLU A 50 -13.87 6.36 -7.46
N LEU A 51 -12.93 5.56 -6.93
CA LEU A 51 -13.17 4.75 -5.74
C LEU A 51 -13.43 5.61 -4.48
N VAL A 52 -12.68 6.70 -4.28
CA VAL A 52 -12.93 7.65 -3.18
C VAL A 52 -14.35 8.21 -3.27
N GLY A 53 -14.82 8.60 -4.45
CA GLY A 53 -16.19 9.09 -4.67
C GLY A 53 -17.24 8.06 -4.26
N LEU A 54 -17.03 6.80 -4.67
CA LEU A 54 -17.92 5.70 -4.33
C LEU A 54 -17.93 5.44 -2.82
N MET A 55 -16.76 5.27 -2.21
CA MET A 55 -16.65 4.97 -0.78
C MET A 55 -17.14 6.12 0.11
N ARG A 56 -16.89 7.36 -0.30
CA ARG A 56 -17.40 8.55 0.38
C ARG A 56 -18.92 8.57 0.41
N LYS A 57 -19.59 8.24 -0.71
CA LYS A 57 -21.05 8.13 -0.77
C LYS A 57 -21.59 7.12 0.25
N HIS A 58 -20.99 5.93 0.34
CA HIS A 58 -21.39 4.90 1.30
C HIS A 58 -21.13 5.32 2.74
N TYR A 59 -19.95 5.89 3.01
CA TYR A 59 -19.59 6.39 4.33
C TYR A 59 -20.52 7.51 4.80
N ASP A 60 -20.86 8.48 3.93
CA ASP A 60 -21.77 9.56 4.25
C ASP A 60 -23.21 9.06 4.55
N GLN A 61 -23.67 8.04 3.82
CA GLN A 61 -24.93 7.37 4.09
C GLN A 61 -24.93 6.71 5.47
N LEU A 62 -23.89 5.94 5.79
CA LEU A 62 -23.72 5.31 7.10
C LEU A 62 -23.74 6.35 8.22
N LYS A 63 -22.97 7.43 8.08
CA LYS A 63 -22.81 8.51 9.08
C LYS A 63 -24.12 9.27 9.35
N ARG A 64 -24.99 9.42 8.34
CA ARG A 64 -26.31 10.05 8.48
C ARG A 64 -27.33 9.20 9.26
N THR A 65 -27.09 7.89 9.40
CA THR A 65 -28.00 6.98 10.06
C THR A 65 -28.07 7.24 11.57
N LYS A 66 -29.27 7.51 12.08
CA LYS A 66 -29.48 7.77 13.53
C LYS A 66 -28.98 6.62 14.41
N ARG A 67 -29.23 5.36 13.99
CA ARG A 67 -28.79 4.15 14.69
C ARG A 67 -27.25 4.09 14.79
N TYR A 68 -26.53 4.35 13.71
CA TYR A 68 -25.06 4.35 13.71
C TYR A 68 -24.49 5.38 14.66
N ARG A 69 -25.00 6.62 14.64
CA ARG A 69 -24.56 7.67 15.55
C ARG A 69 -24.81 7.32 17.02
N LYS A 70 -25.99 6.72 17.33
CA LYS A 70 -26.32 6.25 18.67
C LYS A 70 -25.35 5.14 19.14
N LEU A 71 -25.04 4.18 18.28
CA LEU A 71 -24.09 3.10 18.59
C LEU A 71 -22.68 3.62 18.81
N LEU A 72 -22.21 4.58 18.01
CA LEU A 72 -20.90 5.23 18.20
C LEU A 72 -20.84 5.97 19.55
N TYR A 73 -21.87 6.73 19.88
CA TYR A 73 -21.94 7.42 21.16
C TYR A 73 -21.89 6.44 22.34
N LEU A 74 -22.68 5.39 22.30
CA LEU A 74 -22.68 4.35 23.35
C LEU A 74 -21.33 3.63 23.44
N TYR A 75 -20.71 3.32 22.31
CA TYR A 75 -19.39 2.68 22.25
C TYR A 75 -18.28 3.53 22.88
N GLY A 76 -18.31 4.85 22.64
CA GLY A 76 -17.35 5.79 23.21
C GLY A 76 -17.54 6.03 24.72
N ASN A 77 -18.77 5.88 25.22
CA ASN A 77 -19.11 6.22 26.62
C ASN A 77 -19.31 4.99 27.52
N THR A 78 -19.04 3.76 27.04
CA THR A 78 -19.16 2.57 27.88
C THR A 78 -17.78 2.03 28.30
N GLU A 79 -17.62 1.78 29.60
CA GLU A 79 -16.42 1.14 30.16
C GLU A 79 -16.55 -0.37 30.25
N ASN A 80 -17.78 -0.88 30.19
CA ASN A 80 -18.06 -2.32 30.29
C ASN A 80 -17.57 -3.04 29.02
N LYS A 81 -16.54 -3.89 29.15
CA LYS A 81 -15.89 -4.61 28.04
C LYS A 81 -16.87 -5.51 27.26
N SER A 82 -17.83 -6.16 27.94
CA SER A 82 -18.80 -7.04 27.28
C SER A 82 -19.78 -6.24 26.43
N ILE A 83 -20.32 -5.14 26.98
CA ILE A 83 -21.21 -4.23 26.25
C ILE A 83 -20.46 -3.61 25.06
N ARG A 84 -19.23 -3.15 25.28
CA ARG A 84 -18.39 -2.57 24.24
C ARG A 84 -18.14 -3.53 23.09
N LYS A 85 -17.86 -4.81 23.39
CA LYS A 85 -17.71 -5.87 22.37
C LYS A 85 -18.99 -6.04 21.54
N ASN A 86 -20.15 -6.06 22.20
CA ASN A 86 -21.44 -6.19 21.51
C ASN A 86 -21.76 -4.98 20.62
N LEU A 87 -21.46 -3.77 21.10
CA LEU A 87 -21.60 -2.54 20.30
C LEU A 87 -20.66 -2.52 19.08
N ALA A 88 -19.43 -3.01 19.23
CA ALA A 88 -18.48 -3.15 18.11
C ALA A 88 -19.02 -4.10 17.03
N ILE A 89 -19.64 -5.22 17.41
CA ILE A 89 -20.29 -6.15 16.45
C ILE A 89 -21.40 -5.42 15.71
N GLN A 90 -22.29 -4.71 16.41
CA GLN A 90 -23.38 -3.98 15.78
C GLN A 90 -22.89 -2.86 14.85
N LEU A 91 -21.82 -2.14 15.20
CA LEU A 91 -21.19 -1.14 14.35
C LEU A 91 -20.64 -1.78 13.07
N ASN A 92 -19.95 -2.92 13.19
CA ASN A 92 -19.41 -3.67 12.06
C ASN A 92 -20.53 -4.19 11.13
N ASP A 93 -21.63 -4.68 11.68
CA ASP A 93 -22.78 -5.10 10.89
C ASP A 93 -23.40 -3.94 10.10
N MET A 94 -23.47 -2.76 10.72
CA MET A 94 -23.91 -1.56 10.00
C MET A 94 -22.92 -1.15 8.90
N GLN A 95 -21.61 -1.23 9.15
CA GLN A 95 -20.60 -0.97 8.12
C GLN A 95 -20.77 -1.92 6.93
N LYS A 96 -21.01 -3.21 7.17
CA LYS A 96 -21.33 -4.20 6.11
C LYS A 96 -22.60 -3.83 5.35
N GLN A 97 -23.68 -3.50 6.06
CA GLN A 97 -24.96 -3.13 5.45
C GLN A 97 -24.83 -1.92 4.52
N TYR A 98 -23.96 -0.98 4.83
CA TYR A 98 -23.71 0.22 4.02
C TYR A 98 -22.52 0.10 3.08
N ASN A 99 -21.96 -1.09 2.89
CA ASN A 99 -20.80 -1.33 2.03
C ASN A 99 -19.55 -0.51 2.42
N VAL A 100 -19.38 -0.22 3.71
CA VAL A 100 -18.18 0.44 4.25
C VAL A 100 -17.27 -0.64 4.84
N THR A 101 -16.72 -1.49 3.98
CA THR A 101 -15.82 -2.59 4.35
C THR A 101 -14.62 -2.65 3.42
N TRP A 102 -13.54 -3.22 3.91
CA TRP A 102 -12.35 -3.50 3.08
C TRP A 102 -12.70 -4.34 1.85
N ASP A 103 -13.49 -5.38 2.03
CA ASP A 103 -13.84 -6.29 0.94
C ASP A 103 -14.61 -5.58 -0.17
N TYR A 104 -15.56 -4.71 0.18
CA TYR A 104 -16.28 -3.89 -0.80
C TYR A 104 -15.36 -2.88 -1.48
N CYS A 105 -14.47 -2.23 -0.73
CA CYS A 105 -13.48 -1.29 -1.28
C CYS A 105 -12.59 -1.99 -2.30
N ARG A 106 -12.04 -3.14 -1.94
CA ARG A 106 -11.16 -3.95 -2.78
C ARG A 106 -11.88 -4.46 -4.04
N THR A 107 -13.05 -5.05 -3.89
CA THR A 107 -13.80 -5.62 -5.03
C THR A 107 -14.30 -4.54 -5.98
N SER A 108 -14.67 -3.37 -5.48
CA SER A 108 -15.06 -2.23 -6.30
C SER A 108 -13.89 -1.66 -7.11
N MET A 109 -12.66 -1.78 -6.62
CA MET A 109 -11.48 -1.30 -7.35
C MET A 109 -11.16 -2.13 -8.59
N ILE A 110 -11.54 -3.41 -8.64
CA ILE A 110 -11.24 -4.30 -9.76
C ILE A 110 -11.82 -3.78 -11.10
N PRO A 111 -13.13 -3.53 -11.22
CA PRO A 111 -13.69 -2.97 -12.46
C PRO A 111 -13.19 -1.56 -12.76
N ILE A 112 -12.97 -0.73 -11.72
CA ILE A 112 -12.41 0.61 -11.89
C ILE A 112 -10.98 0.51 -12.47
N GLY A 113 -10.13 -0.36 -11.92
CA GLY A 113 -8.77 -0.57 -12.42
C GLY A 113 -8.76 -1.02 -13.90
N LYS A 114 -9.63 -1.96 -14.27
CA LYS A 114 -9.81 -2.38 -15.67
C LYS A 114 -10.21 -1.24 -16.59
N LYS A 115 -11.16 -0.38 -16.16
CA LYS A 115 -11.62 0.80 -16.91
C LYS A 115 -10.46 1.76 -17.24
N TYR A 116 -9.55 1.97 -16.31
CA TYR A 116 -8.37 2.85 -16.51
C TYR A 116 -7.16 2.13 -17.11
N GLY A 117 -7.23 0.81 -17.34
CA GLY A 117 -6.13 0.02 -17.89
C GLY A 117 -4.91 -0.02 -16.97
N ILE A 118 -5.14 -0.12 -15.66
CA ILE A 118 -4.08 -0.28 -14.65
C ILE A 118 -3.99 -1.74 -14.20
N ASP A 119 -2.77 -2.20 -13.92
CA ASP A 119 -2.54 -3.55 -13.41
C ASP A 119 -3.22 -3.75 -12.05
N ALA A 120 -3.69 -4.99 -11.82
CA ALA A 120 -4.42 -5.36 -10.60
C ALA A 120 -3.61 -5.08 -9.33
N ILE A 121 -2.28 -5.22 -9.37
CA ILE A 121 -1.44 -4.97 -8.19
C ILE A 121 -1.45 -3.49 -7.78
N PHE A 122 -1.36 -2.57 -8.75
CA PHE A 122 -1.43 -1.13 -8.48
C PHE A 122 -2.84 -0.69 -8.06
N ALA A 123 -3.86 -1.30 -8.67
CA ALA A 123 -5.25 -1.08 -8.28
C ALA A 123 -5.49 -1.49 -6.81
N LEU A 124 -5.05 -2.69 -6.41
CA LEU A 124 -5.19 -3.17 -5.04
C LEU A 124 -4.40 -2.33 -4.04
N THR A 125 -3.16 -1.95 -4.37
CA THR A 125 -2.35 -1.09 -3.51
C THR A 125 -3.02 0.28 -3.31
N LYS A 126 -3.62 0.84 -4.37
CA LYS A 126 -4.37 2.09 -4.25
C LYS A 126 -5.65 1.93 -3.43
N ALA A 127 -6.35 0.79 -3.55
CA ALA A 127 -7.52 0.49 -2.72
C ALA A 127 -7.16 0.42 -1.23
N GLU A 128 -6.00 -0.15 -0.88
CA GLU A 128 -5.50 -0.18 0.50
C GLU A 128 -5.25 1.22 1.06
N ASP A 129 -4.66 2.12 0.27
CA ASP A 129 -4.45 3.50 0.71
C ASP A 129 -5.76 4.21 1.01
N ILE A 130 -6.76 4.00 0.15
CA ILE A 130 -8.09 4.57 0.34
C ILE A 130 -8.75 3.96 1.56
N TRP A 131 -8.62 2.64 1.75
CA TRP A 131 -9.15 1.97 2.92
C TRP A 131 -8.53 2.48 4.24
N ARG A 132 -7.22 2.68 4.29
CA ARG A 132 -6.56 3.32 5.45
C ARG A 132 -7.14 4.71 5.75
N GLY A 133 -7.50 5.47 4.72
CA GLY A 133 -8.21 6.74 4.89
C GLY A 133 -9.61 6.57 5.49
N ILE A 134 -10.34 5.52 5.08
CA ILE A 134 -11.65 5.17 5.62
C ILE A 134 -11.52 4.75 7.09
N GLU A 135 -10.54 3.91 7.42
CA GLU A 135 -10.29 3.49 8.80
C GLU A 135 -10.00 4.68 9.71
N LYS A 136 -9.22 5.65 9.25
CA LYS A 136 -9.03 6.90 9.99
C LYS A 136 -10.34 7.66 10.22
N CYS A 137 -11.24 7.66 9.24
CA CYS A 137 -12.55 8.27 9.38
C CYS A 137 -13.48 7.50 10.33
N LEU A 138 -13.34 6.17 10.40
CA LEU A 138 -14.16 5.31 11.25
C LEU A 138 -13.67 5.29 12.71
N TYR A 139 -12.36 5.29 12.94
CA TYR A 139 -11.77 4.95 14.24
C TYR A 139 -10.87 6.04 14.83
N ASP A 140 -10.29 6.94 14.01
CA ASP A 140 -9.25 7.89 14.43
C ASP A 140 -9.67 9.36 14.27
N ASN A 141 -10.97 9.66 14.35
CA ASN A 141 -11.49 11.03 14.20
C ASN A 141 -11.18 11.71 12.86
N GLY A 142 -10.89 10.95 11.81
CA GLY A 142 -10.78 11.47 10.45
C GLY A 142 -12.11 12.11 10.01
N LYS A 143 -12.05 13.27 9.36
CA LYS A 143 -13.25 14.03 9.00
C LYS A 143 -13.88 13.58 7.69
N THR A 144 -13.06 13.37 6.66
CA THR A 144 -13.52 13.03 5.32
C THR A 144 -12.41 12.41 4.48
N LEU A 145 -12.81 11.72 3.42
CA LEU A 145 -11.90 11.24 2.37
C LEU A 145 -11.63 12.37 1.38
N HIS A 146 -10.38 12.51 0.96
CA HIS A 146 -9.96 13.54 0.02
C HIS A 146 -9.64 12.94 -1.35
N PHE A 147 -9.96 13.70 -2.40
CA PHE A 147 -9.52 13.41 -3.76
C PHE A 147 -8.07 13.83 -3.94
N SER A 148 -7.28 13.04 -4.65
CA SER A 148 -5.92 13.43 -5.04
C SER A 148 -5.97 14.39 -6.21
N LYS A 149 -5.25 15.52 -6.11
CA LYS A 149 -5.12 16.50 -7.18
C LYS A 149 -4.11 16.03 -8.23
N TYR A 150 -4.10 16.67 -9.39
CA TYR A 150 -3.13 16.35 -10.45
C TYR A 150 -1.70 16.72 -10.05
N GLU A 151 -1.54 17.78 -9.28
CA GLU A 151 -0.25 18.22 -8.75
C GLU A 151 0.35 17.22 -7.76
N ASP A 152 -0.53 16.44 -7.09
CA ASP A 152 -0.16 15.42 -6.11
C ASP A 152 -0.30 14.02 -6.73
N LEU A 153 0.48 13.72 -7.77
CA LEU A 153 0.47 12.38 -8.37
C LEU A 153 0.87 11.34 -7.33
N PRO A 154 0.09 10.26 -7.20
CA PRO A 154 0.43 9.21 -6.25
C PRO A 154 1.72 8.49 -6.68
N CYS A 155 2.55 8.13 -5.72
CA CYS A 155 3.66 7.24 -5.98
C CYS A 155 3.13 5.86 -6.43
N ILE A 156 3.86 5.21 -7.33
CA ILE A 156 3.56 3.86 -7.78
C ILE A 156 4.25 2.90 -6.83
N ARG A 157 3.46 2.15 -6.06
CA ARG A 157 3.97 1.20 -5.08
C ARG A 157 3.75 -0.23 -5.52
N ALA A 158 4.78 -1.06 -5.35
CA ALA A 158 4.69 -2.51 -5.45
C ALA A 158 5.04 -3.13 -4.10
N LYS A 159 4.31 -4.18 -3.74
CA LYS A 159 4.51 -4.90 -2.47
C LYS A 159 5.17 -6.26 -2.66
N GLN A 160 5.42 -6.66 -3.88
CA GLN A 160 5.97 -7.97 -4.21
C GLN A 160 7.09 -7.82 -5.23
N ILE A 161 8.22 -8.48 -4.98
CA ILE A 161 9.40 -8.45 -5.85
C ILE A 161 9.06 -8.87 -7.29
N ASN A 162 8.10 -9.79 -7.45
CA ASN A 162 7.79 -10.39 -8.76
C ASN A 162 6.56 -9.79 -9.43
N ARG A 163 5.91 -8.77 -8.83
CA ARG A 163 4.65 -8.20 -9.34
C ARG A 163 4.64 -6.68 -9.24
N GLY A 164 4.11 -6.07 -10.27
CA GLY A 164 3.98 -4.61 -10.36
C GLY A 164 5.27 -3.94 -10.79
N ILE A 165 6.30 -3.98 -9.94
CA ILE A 165 7.65 -3.51 -10.23
C ILE A 165 8.61 -4.66 -9.95
N PRO A 166 8.67 -5.69 -10.82
CA PRO A 166 9.60 -6.79 -10.64
C PRO A 166 11.03 -6.29 -10.60
N MET A 167 11.79 -6.86 -9.66
CA MET A 167 13.21 -6.63 -9.51
C MET A 167 13.98 -7.87 -9.98
N SER A 168 15.08 -7.66 -10.67
CA SER A 168 15.97 -8.71 -11.17
C SER A 168 17.42 -8.26 -11.09
N VAL A 169 18.33 -9.22 -11.16
CA VAL A 169 19.76 -8.95 -11.30
C VAL A 169 20.17 -9.19 -12.75
N LYS A 170 20.83 -8.22 -13.33
CA LYS A 170 21.42 -8.34 -14.66
C LYS A 170 22.79 -7.66 -14.68
N ASP A 171 23.82 -8.37 -15.13
CA ASP A 171 25.20 -7.89 -15.17
C ASP A 171 25.67 -7.34 -13.79
N ASP A 172 25.38 -8.10 -12.72
CA ASP A 172 25.62 -7.75 -11.31
C ASP A 172 25.01 -6.42 -10.85
N LYS A 173 23.95 -5.96 -11.51
CA LYS A 173 23.22 -4.75 -11.16
C LYS A 173 21.74 -5.03 -10.93
N LEU A 174 21.16 -4.29 -10.00
CA LEU A 174 19.71 -4.31 -9.80
C LEU A 174 19.01 -3.64 -10.97
N GLN A 175 18.05 -4.36 -11.55
CA GLN A 175 17.16 -3.86 -12.58
C GLN A 175 15.71 -3.99 -12.14
N PHE A 176 14.95 -2.96 -12.40
CA PHE A 176 13.53 -2.88 -12.15
C PHE A 176 12.76 -2.84 -13.48
N LYS A 177 11.52 -3.33 -13.44
CA LYS A 177 10.66 -3.29 -14.60
C LYS A 177 9.29 -2.72 -14.22
N LEU A 178 8.82 -1.74 -14.99
CA LEU A 178 7.47 -1.19 -14.86
C LEU A 178 6.75 -1.33 -16.20
N GLY A 179 5.84 -2.29 -16.29
CA GLY A 179 5.20 -2.65 -17.53
C GLY A 179 6.21 -3.16 -18.58
N LYS A 180 6.43 -2.39 -19.64
CA LYS A 180 7.41 -2.70 -20.71
C LYS A 180 8.75 -1.98 -20.52
N THR A 181 8.85 -1.07 -19.56
CA THR A 181 10.07 -0.29 -19.32
C THR A 181 10.93 -1.00 -18.28
N SER A 182 12.21 -1.23 -18.62
CA SER A 182 13.23 -1.68 -17.67
C SER A 182 14.16 -0.51 -17.38
N PHE A 183 14.59 -0.38 -16.13
CA PHE A 183 15.47 0.69 -15.67
C PHE A 183 16.37 0.19 -14.54
N GLY A 184 17.56 0.76 -14.45
CA GLY A 184 18.50 0.56 -13.37
C GLY A 184 18.39 1.64 -12.29
N ILE A 185 19.31 1.58 -11.36
CA ILE A 185 19.48 2.56 -10.29
C ILE A 185 20.88 3.13 -10.32
N GLN A 186 21.02 4.38 -9.89
CA GLN A 186 22.30 5.01 -9.64
C GLN A 186 22.57 4.98 -8.14
N VAL A 187 23.79 4.58 -7.79
CA VAL A 187 24.26 4.50 -6.41
C VAL A 187 25.25 5.64 -6.21
N ASN A 188 24.97 6.54 -5.29
CA ASN A 188 25.71 7.80 -5.16
C ASN A 188 26.67 7.83 -3.98
N ASP A 189 26.53 6.91 -3.00
CA ASP A 189 27.38 6.87 -1.81
C ASP A 189 27.63 5.44 -1.32
N LYS A 190 28.55 5.32 -0.34
CA LYS A 190 28.94 4.01 0.22
C LYS A 190 27.79 3.32 0.93
N PHE A 191 26.94 4.04 1.66
CA PHE A 191 25.80 3.44 2.36
C PHE A 191 24.82 2.82 1.38
N GLN A 192 24.47 3.55 0.32
CA GLN A 192 23.62 3.02 -0.75
C GLN A 192 24.26 1.80 -1.42
N THR A 193 25.59 1.83 -1.63
CA THR A 193 26.33 0.69 -2.19
C THR A 193 26.22 -0.54 -1.30
N ASP A 194 26.44 -0.40 -0.01
CA ASP A 194 26.42 -1.50 0.95
C ASP A 194 25.01 -2.12 1.04
N GLU A 195 23.96 -1.32 1.10
CA GLU A 195 22.56 -1.76 1.11
C GLU A 195 22.15 -2.44 -0.20
N VAL A 196 22.54 -1.88 -1.36
CA VAL A 196 22.25 -2.48 -2.67
C VAL A 196 22.98 -3.81 -2.82
N ASN A 197 24.23 -3.91 -2.40
CA ASN A 197 25.01 -5.15 -2.43
C ASN A 197 24.39 -6.23 -1.52
N ALA A 198 23.90 -5.86 -0.34
CA ALA A 198 23.17 -6.78 0.52
C ALA A 198 21.92 -7.37 -0.16
N VAL A 199 21.16 -6.54 -0.90
CA VAL A 199 20.02 -7.00 -1.68
C VAL A 199 20.45 -7.88 -2.87
N LEU A 200 21.54 -7.52 -3.55
CA LEU A 200 22.10 -8.32 -4.66
C LEU A 200 22.56 -9.70 -4.19
N ASP A 201 23.36 -9.77 -3.13
CA ASP A 201 23.84 -11.01 -2.53
C ASP A 201 22.67 -11.93 -2.18
N TYR A 202 21.62 -11.35 -1.69
CA TYR A 202 20.41 -12.03 -1.33
C TYR A 202 19.65 -12.61 -2.54
N LEU A 203 19.49 -11.83 -3.62
CA LEU A 203 18.79 -12.27 -4.84
C LEU A 203 19.58 -13.32 -5.63
N VAL A 204 20.90 -13.31 -5.53
CA VAL A 204 21.80 -14.25 -6.21
C VAL A 204 21.95 -15.57 -5.44
N LYS A 205 21.74 -15.59 -4.12
CA LYS A 205 21.87 -16.79 -3.26
C LYS A 205 20.55 -17.19 -2.61
N PRO A 206 19.54 -17.58 -3.38
CA PRO A 206 18.20 -17.88 -2.81
C PRO A 206 18.14 -19.15 -1.95
N GLU A 207 19.21 -19.97 -1.88
CA GLU A 207 19.17 -21.29 -1.25
C GLU A 207 19.23 -21.28 0.28
N THR A 208 19.55 -20.16 0.92
CA THR A 208 19.81 -20.11 2.35
C THR A 208 18.72 -19.46 3.19
N VAL A 209 17.72 -18.83 2.61
CA VAL A 209 16.70 -18.11 3.38
C VAL A 209 15.30 -18.39 2.82
N ASP A 210 14.36 -18.64 3.71
CA ASP A 210 12.96 -18.90 3.37
C ASP A 210 12.38 -17.73 2.54
N ASN A 211 12.05 -18.01 1.27
CA ASN A 211 11.48 -17.06 0.32
C ASN A 211 10.28 -16.27 0.87
N LYS A 212 9.57 -16.83 1.86
CA LYS A 212 8.42 -16.20 2.50
C LYS A 212 8.82 -15.08 3.46
N ALA A 213 9.89 -15.29 4.21
CA ALA A 213 10.43 -14.29 5.14
C ALA A 213 10.91 -13.03 4.42
N ILE A 214 11.48 -13.24 3.24
CA ILE A 214 12.08 -12.19 2.43
C ILE A 214 11.06 -11.41 1.64
N ASN A 215 10.09 -12.09 1.04
CA ASN A 215 8.97 -11.40 0.44
C ASN A 215 8.34 -10.44 1.46
N THR A 216 8.27 -10.81 2.74
CA THR A 216 7.77 -9.94 3.82
C THR A 216 8.71 -8.76 4.12
N LEU A 217 10.02 -8.96 4.05
CA LEU A 217 11.04 -7.93 4.32
C LEU A 217 11.14 -6.89 3.20
N ILE A 218 10.97 -7.32 1.96
CA ILE A 218 11.04 -6.46 0.77
C ILE A 218 9.64 -5.91 0.39
N GLU A 219 8.56 -6.59 0.76
CA GLU A 219 7.17 -6.18 0.49
C GLU A 219 6.80 -4.78 1.01
N GLU A 220 7.51 -4.26 2.00
CA GLU A 220 7.20 -2.95 2.59
C GLU A 220 7.94 -1.77 1.92
N THR A 221 8.81 -1.99 0.93
CA THR A 221 9.87 -1.03 0.62
C THR A 221 9.84 -0.38 -0.76
N TYR A 222 8.97 -0.78 -1.71
CA TYR A 222 9.03 -0.22 -3.05
C TYR A 222 8.00 0.86 -3.31
N CYS A 223 8.49 2.09 -3.39
CA CYS A 223 7.73 3.23 -3.89
C CYS A 223 8.55 3.92 -4.98
N ILE A 224 8.04 3.96 -6.21
CA ILE A 224 8.54 4.90 -7.20
C ILE A 224 7.80 6.21 -6.96
N ASP A 225 8.50 7.16 -6.35
CA ASP A 225 8.01 8.50 -6.20
C ASP A 225 8.27 9.26 -7.51
N THR A 226 7.23 9.80 -8.11
CA THR A 226 7.37 10.71 -9.23
C THR A 226 7.71 12.09 -8.65
N TYR A 227 8.96 12.25 -8.23
CA TYR A 227 9.46 13.52 -7.77
C TYR A 227 9.39 14.52 -8.94
N ARG A 228 8.56 15.55 -8.81
CA ARG A 228 8.69 16.73 -9.67
C ARG A 228 9.81 17.57 -9.08
N PRO A 229 10.90 17.84 -9.82
CA PRO A 229 11.81 18.89 -9.42
C PRO A 229 10.99 20.18 -9.31
N CYS A 230 11.04 20.83 -8.14
CA CYS A 230 10.55 22.19 -8.00
C CYS A 230 11.41 23.07 -8.90
N TYR A 231 10.84 23.56 -10.01
CA TYR A 231 11.38 24.67 -10.75
C TYR A 231 10.86 25.96 -10.14
#